data_1c7af1cd8e4f9b93465a327bc4442b2e
#
_entry.id   1c7af1cd8e4f9b93465a327bc4442b2e
#
_cell.length_a   1.000
_cell.length_b   1.000
_cell.length_c   1.000
_cell.angle_alpha   90.00
_cell.angle_beta   90.00
_cell.angle_gamma   90.00
#
_symmetry.space_group_name_H-M   'P 1'
#
loop_
_entity.id
_entity.type
_entity.pdbx_description
1 polymer ?
#
loop_
_entity_poly.entity_id
_entity_poly.type
_entity_poly.pdbx_seq_one_letter_code
_entity_poly.pdbx_strand_id
1 'polypeptide(L)'
;MTAVLTPPALVTQASGGSAEAVVERRAARVPFPLASREVHPDDTVITLRPGVELGGRRVLLMGGPCAVESEAQLMATAEATAQAGGRVLRGGAFKPRTSPYSFQGLGSEGLRLLDLARRRFGLAIVTEAMDEDGLARVAEVADLVQIGARNMQNYSLLRAAGRIRRPVLLKRGLSATLEEWLLAAEYVLAGGNADVALCERGIRTFARETRNTLDLSSVPLVKTLSHLPVVVDPSHATGTWPLVAPMARAAVAAGADGVLVEIHPEPGQALSDGPQSLSLPQFAELAATLPLIARAVGRDV
;
A
#
# COMPACT_ATOMS: atom_id res chain seq x y z
N MET A 1 -33.55 29.22 25.83
CA MET A 1 -32.78 30.30 25.17
C MET A 1 -31.45 29.71 24.74
N THR A 2 -31.37 29.33 23.50
CA THR A 2 -30.17 28.67 22.92
C THR A 2 -29.35 29.74 22.24
N ALA A 3 -28.16 30.04 22.76
CA ALA A 3 -27.23 31.00 22.16
C ALA A 3 -26.63 30.40 20.89
N VAL A 4 -26.91 31.00 19.75
CA VAL A 4 -26.26 30.72 18.47
C VAL A 4 -24.91 31.44 18.47
N LEU A 5 -23.80 30.67 18.49
CA LEU A 5 -22.47 31.22 18.33
C LEU A 5 -22.25 31.61 16.86
N THR A 6 -22.12 32.88 16.60
CA THR A 6 -21.73 33.44 15.29
C THR A 6 -20.22 33.21 15.08
N PRO A 7 -19.77 32.71 13.92
CA PRO A 7 -18.34 32.57 13.66
C PRO A 7 -17.69 33.97 13.49
N PRO A 8 -16.42 34.15 13.92
CA PRO A 8 -15.73 35.42 13.79
C PRO A 8 -15.48 35.76 12.31
N ALA A 9 -15.67 37.02 11.98
CA ALA A 9 -15.46 37.59 10.66
C ALA A 9 -14.02 37.37 10.17
N LEU A 10 -13.86 36.87 8.94
CA LEU A 10 -12.61 36.81 8.21
C LEU A 10 -12.08 38.23 7.97
N VAL A 11 -11.07 38.64 8.72
CA VAL A 11 -10.28 39.85 8.40
C VAL A 11 -9.30 39.45 7.29
N THR A 12 -9.61 39.83 6.06
CA THR A 12 -8.68 39.81 4.94
C THR A 12 -7.64 40.91 5.13
N GLN A 13 -6.47 40.57 5.70
CA GLN A 13 -5.26 41.36 5.52
C GLN A 13 -4.37 40.64 4.52
N ALA A 14 -4.29 41.20 3.31
CA ALA A 14 -3.27 40.88 2.34
C ALA A 14 -1.92 41.38 2.85
N SER A 15 -1.14 40.48 3.46
CA SER A 15 0.27 40.71 3.75
C SER A 15 1.09 39.85 2.79
N GLY A 16 1.84 40.50 1.89
CA GLY A 16 2.82 39.87 1.00
C GLY A 16 3.89 39.14 1.78
N GLY A 17 3.68 37.88 2.02
CA GLY A 17 4.70 36.95 2.52
C GLY A 17 5.28 36.17 1.35
N SER A 18 6.59 35.84 1.41
CA SER A 18 7.20 34.94 0.44
C SER A 18 6.45 33.60 0.41
N ALA A 19 6.56 32.86 -0.72
CA ALA A 19 5.94 31.54 -0.84
C ALA A 19 6.34 30.61 0.32
N GLU A 20 7.58 30.69 0.80
CA GLU A 20 8.10 29.98 1.97
C GLU A 20 7.31 30.32 3.25
N ALA A 21 7.04 31.60 3.53
CA ALA A 21 6.28 32.01 4.70
C ALA A 21 4.81 31.56 4.65
N VAL A 22 4.24 31.39 3.46
CA VAL A 22 2.89 30.82 3.28
C VAL A 22 2.90 29.32 3.55
N VAL A 23 3.91 28.59 3.07
CA VAL A 23 4.10 27.16 3.33
C VAL A 23 4.34 26.91 4.83
N GLU A 24 5.20 27.66 5.48
CA GLU A 24 5.43 27.56 6.93
C GLU A 24 4.15 27.79 7.76
N ARG A 25 3.33 28.78 7.39
CA ARG A 25 2.06 29.04 8.07
C ARG A 25 1.03 27.93 7.85
N ARG A 26 1.02 27.27 6.69
CA ARG A 26 0.17 26.11 6.41
C ARG A 26 0.64 24.90 7.20
N ALA A 27 1.95 24.61 7.19
CA ALA A 27 2.55 23.52 7.94
C ALA A 27 2.24 23.59 9.46
N ALA A 28 2.15 24.78 10.03
CA ALA A 28 1.81 24.98 11.44
C ALA A 28 0.34 24.67 11.80
N ARG A 29 -0.53 24.44 10.82
CA ARG A 29 -1.99 24.22 11.02
C ARG A 29 -2.42 22.76 10.87
N VAL A 30 -1.61 21.91 10.23
CA VAL A 30 -1.94 20.51 10.01
C VAL A 30 -1.03 19.61 10.86
N PRO A 31 -1.56 18.52 11.43
CA PRO A 31 -0.78 17.63 12.30
C PRO A 31 0.26 16.79 11.55
N PHE A 32 0.17 16.68 10.21
CA PHE A 32 1.07 15.92 9.32
C PHE A 32 1.51 16.78 8.11
N PRO A 33 2.31 17.83 8.31
CA PRO A 33 2.64 18.80 7.25
C PRO A 33 3.35 18.18 6.04
N LEU A 34 4.24 17.20 6.23
CA LEU A 34 4.98 16.57 5.14
C LEU A 34 4.07 15.66 4.29
N ALA A 35 3.05 15.05 4.90
CA ALA A 35 2.08 14.21 4.19
C ALA A 35 0.88 15.00 3.66
N SER A 36 0.74 16.30 4.01
CA SER A 36 -0.45 17.09 3.72
C SER A 36 -0.46 17.68 2.32
N ARG A 37 -1.59 17.57 1.64
CA ARG A 37 -1.85 18.25 0.36
C ARG A 37 -1.91 19.78 0.51
N GLU A 38 -2.20 20.30 1.68
CA GLU A 38 -2.16 21.75 1.91
C GLU A 38 -0.74 22.35 1.79
N VAL A 39 0.27 21.55 2.11
CA VAL A 39 1.69 21.90 2.02
C VAL A 39 2.29 21.45 0.69
N HIS A 40 1.90 20.26 0.22
CA HIS A 40 2.33 19.65 -1.04
C HIS A 40 1.12 19.43 -1.96
N PRO A 41 0.75 20.43 -2.81
CA PRO A 41 -0.47 20.38 -3.63
C PRO A 41 -0.42 19.34 -4.75
N ASP A 42 0.76 19.03 -5.27
CA ASP A 42 0.96 18.10 -6.38
C ASP A 42 1.02 16.64 -5.90
N ASP A 43 0.50 15.72 -6.71
CA ASP A 43 0.55 14.29 -6.41
C ASP A 43 2.00 13.78 -6.38
N THR A 44 2.33 12.96 -5.39
CA THR A 44 3.60 12.24 -5.35
C THR A 44 3.56 11.06 -6.32
N VAL A 45 4.57 11.00 -7.18
CA VAL A 45 4.81 9.86 -8.08
C VAL A 45 6.11 9.18 -7.67
N ILE A 46 6.01 7.91 -7.28
CA ILE A 46 7.14 7.10 -6.78
C ILE A 46 7.64 6.19 -7.91
N THR A 47 8.89 6.33 -8.31
CA THR A 47 9.52 5.43 -9.27
C THR A 47 10.07 4.20 -8.54
N LEU A 48 9.45 3.05 -8.71
CA LEU A 48 9.92 1.78 -8.16
C LEU A 48 11.08 1.20 -8.98
N ARG A 49 10.96 1.27 -10.29
CA ARG A 49 11.97 0.87 -11.30
C ARG A 49 11.76 1.67 -12.58
N PRO A 50 12.70 1.70 -13.51
CA PRO A 50 12.48 2.31 -14.82
C PRO A 50 11.19 1.80 -15.46
N GLY A 51 10.24 2.72 -15.73
CA GLY A 51 8.94 2.42 -16.32
C GLY A 51 7.90 1.79 -15.37
N VAL A 52 8.17 1.75 -14.07
CA VAL A 52 7.21 1.29 -13.04
C VAL A 52 7.03 2.39 -12.00
N GLU A 53 5.95 3.14 -12.11
CA GLU A 53 5.63 4.30 -11.25
C GLU A 53 4.33 4.06 -10.49
N LEU A 54 4.30 4.46 -9.22
CA LEU A 54 3.13 4.44 -8.36
C LEU A 54 2.70 5.88 -8.04
N GLY A 55 1.41 6.20 -8.20
CA GLY A 55 0.87 7.55 -8.00
C GLY A 55 0.71 8.36 -9.29
N GLY A 56 1.24 7.87 -10.44
CA GLY A 56 1.05 8.47 -11.74
C GLY A 56 -0.31 8.13 -12.38
N ARG A 57 -0.46 8.38 -13.67
CA ARG A 57 -1.69 8.11 -14.42
C ARG A 57 -2.07 6.63 -14.46
N ARG A 58 -1.08 5.74 -14.43
CA ARG A 58 -1.30 4.30 -14.47
C ARG A 58 -1.59 3.74 -13.08
N VAL A 59 -2.66 2.93 -12.96
CA VAL A 59 -2.94 2.12 -11.78
C VAL A 59 -2.07 0.88 -11.80
N LEU A 60 -1.28 0.63 -10.76
CA LEU A 60 -0.42 -0.55 -10.70
C LEU A 60 -1.17 -1.78 -10.22
N LEU A 61 -1.12 -2.85 -11.02
CA LEU A 61 -1.54 -4.19 -10.58
C LEU A 61 -0.33 -4.92 -9.97
N MET A 62 -0.47 -5.27 -8.68
CA MET A 62 0.52 -5.97 -7.88
C MET A 62 -0.01 -7.35 -7.53
N GLY A 63 0.60 -8.41 -8.03
CA GLY A 63 0.21 -9.80 -7.78
C GLY A 63 1.33 -10.59 -7.09
N GLY A 64 0.98 -11.71 -6.47
CA GLY A 64 1.95 -12.65 -5.90
C GLY A 64 1.43 -13.36 -4.65
N PRO A 65 2.20 -14.30 -4.09
CA PRO A 65 1.71 -15.12 -2.98
C PRO A 65 1.73 -14.37 -1.65
N CYS A 66 0.89 -14.77 -0.70
CA CYS A 66 0.95 -14.27 0.68
C CYS A 66 2.34 -14.45 1.27
N ALA A 67 2.89 -15.65 1.17
CA ALA A 67 4.25 -16.01 1.57
C ALA A 67 5.00 -16.64 0.40
N VAL A 68 6.32 -16.43 0.34
CA VAL A 68 7.21 -17.23 -0.50
C VAL A 68 7.37 -18.59 0.16
N GLU A 69 6.88 -19.66 -0.48
CA GLU A 69 6.83 -21.01 0.07
C GLU A 69 7.83 -21.94 -0.61
N SER A 70 8.05 -21.74 -1.90
CA SER A 70 9.04 -22.47 -2.72
C SER A 70 9.40 -21.68 -3.96
N GLU A 71 10.50 -22.06 -4.63
CA GLU A 71 10.87 -21.48 -5.92
C GLU A 71 9.77 -21.73 -6.98
N ALA A 72 9.25 -22.95 -7.06
CA ALA A 72 8.23 -23.32 -8.04
C ALA A 72 6.96 -22.48 -7.88
N GLN A 73 6.45 -22.33 -6.64
CA GLN A 73 5.27 -21.50 -6.33
C GLN A 73 5.51 -20.04 -6.71
N LEU A 74 6.67 -19.47 -6.33
CA LEU A 74 6.98 -18.07 -6.59
C LEU A 74 7.15 -17.80 -8.09
N MET A 75 7.86 -18.66 -8.83
CA MET A 75 8.05 -18.49 -10.27
C MET A 75 6.72 -18.56 -11.02
N ALA A 76 5.84 -19.50 -10.67
CA ALA A 76 4.51 -19.59 -11.28
C ALA A 76 3.66 -18.33 -11.04
N THR A 77 3.68 -17.78 -9.83
CA THR A 77 2.95 -16.55 -9.51
C THR A 77 3.57 -15.30 -10.15
N ALA A 78 4.90 -15.24 -10.25
CA ALA A 78 5.60 -14.16 -10.92
C ALA A 78 5.32 -14.15 -12.44
N GLU A 79 5.35 -15.31 -13.07
CA GLU A 79 5.01 -15.47 -14.49
C GLU A 79 3.56 -15.04 -14.76
N ALA A 80 2.61 -15.52 -13.97
CA ALA A 80 1.20 -15.14 -14.08
C ALA A 80 1.00 -13.63 -13.87
N THR A 81 1.72 -13.04 -12.93
CA THR A 81 1.67 -11.59 -12.68
C THR A 81 2.16 -10.81 -13.90
N ALA A 82 3.30 -11.19 -14.48
CA ALA A 82 3.85 -10.54 -15.67
C ALA A 82 2.95 -10.71 -16.90
N GLN A 83 2.44 -11.91 -17.15
CA GLN A 83 1.55 -12.23 -18.27
C GLN A 83 0.22 -11.46 -18.19
N ALA A 84 -0.29 -11.24 -16.98
CA ALA A 84 -1.50 -10.46 -16.75
C ALA A 84 -1.28 -8.93 -16.84
N GLY A 85 -0.06 -8.46 -17.19
CA GLY A 85 0.28 -7.04 -17.24
C GLY A 85 0.61 -6.41 -15.89
N GLY A 86 0.64 -7.20 -14.81
CA GLY A 86 1.12 -6.74 -13.51
C GLY A 86 2.59 -6.33 -13.57
N ARG A 87 2.97 -5.32 -12.81
CA ARG A 87 4.33 -4.75 -12.82
C ARG A 87 5.08 -4.95 -11.52
N VAL A 88 4.40 -5.41 -10.48
CA VAL A 88 4.95 -5.60 -9.14
C VAL A 88 4.61 -7.00 -8.64
N LEU A 89 5.64 -7.74 -8.23
CA LEU A 89 5.50 -9.02 -7.54
C LEU A 89 5.49 -8.75 -6.03
N ARG A 90 4.40 -9.17 -5.37
CA ARG A 90 4.33 -9.19 -3.92
C ARG A 90 4.65 -10.59 -3.38
N GLY A 91 5.30 -10.67 -2.24
CA GLY A 91 5.56 -11.96 -1.57
C GLY A 91 6.23 -11.73 -0.23
N GLY A 92 5.70 -12.36 0.84
CA GLY A 92 6.30 -12.29 2.17
C GLY A 92 7.48 -13.26 2.29
N ALA A 93 8.71 -12.73 2.41
CA ALA A 93 9.86 -13.55 2.77
C ALA A 93 9.87 -13.88 4.26
N PHE A 94 9.41 -12.94 5.08
CA PHE A 94 9.17 -13.06 6.52
C PHE A 94 7.68 -12.92 6.80
N LYS A 95 7.15 -13.65 7.77
CA LYS A 95 5.71 -13.65 8.08
C LYS A 95 5.45 -13.36 9.55
N PRO A 96 4.75 -12.24 9.87
CA PRO A 96 4.28 -11.99 11.22
C PRO A 96 3.13 -12.94 11.54
N ARG A 97 3.34 -13.86 12.48
CA ARG A 97 2.33 -14.86 12.85
C ARG A 97 1.89 -14.71 14.30
N THR A 98 0.61 -14.92 14.55
CA THR A 98 0.09 -14.96 15.91
C THR A 98 0.57 -16.21 16.67
N SER A 99 0.73 -17.33 15.95
CA SER A 99 1.26 -18.56 16.51
C SER A 99 2.72 -18.78 16.10
N PRO A 100 3.64 -19.08 17.03
CA PRO A 100 5.03 -19.38 16.70
C PRO A 100 5.21 -20.71 15.94
N TYR A 101 4.18 -21.55 15.93
CA TYR A 101 4.18 -22.83 15.23
C TYR A 101 3.73 -22.74 13.77
N SER A 102 3.20 -21.59 13.35
CA SER A 102 2.82 -21.36 11.95
C SER A 102 4.06 -21.11 11.09
N PHE A 103 3.93 -21.34 9.78
CA PHE A 103 4.99 -21.05 8.81
C PHE A 103 5.48 -19.58 8.92
N GLN A 104 6.75 -19.38 9.22
CA GLN A 104 7.36 -18.08 9.47
C GLN A 104 7.92 -17.39 8.22
N GLY A 105 7.81 -18.03 7.04
CA GLY A 105 8.45 -17.61 5.80
C GLY A 105 9.84 -18.27 5.62
N LEU A 106 10.41 -18.11 4.42
CA LEU A 106 11.72 -18.65 4.08
C LEU A 106 12.89 -17.72 4.47
N GLY A 107 12.60 -16.54 5.02
CA GLY A 107 13.61 -15.59 5.45
C GLY A 107 14.53 -15.13 4.30
N SER A 108 15.83 -15.19 4.50
CA SER A 108 16.82 -14.78 3.49
C SER A 108 16.73 -15.58 2.19
N GLU A 109 16.34 -16.85 2.26
CA GLU A 109 16.09 -17.65 1.05
C GLU A 109 14.87 -17.10 0.28
N GLY A 110 13.81 -16.69 0.95
CA GLY A 110 12.69 -16.02 0.33
C GLY A 110 13.09 -14.71 -0.38
N LEU A 111 13.99 -13.94 0.21
CA LEU A 111 14.55 -12.73 -0.44
C LEU A 111 15.36 -13.09 -1.69
N ARG A 112 16.19 -14.13 -1.62
CA ARG A 112 16.97 -14.63 -2.78
C ARG A 112 16.04 -15.06 -3.93
N LEU A 113 14.96 -15.76 -3.63
CA LEU A 113 13.98 -16.20 -4.62
C LEU A 113 13.21 -15.01 -5.23
N LEU A 114 12.85 -14.00 -4.45
CA LEU A 114 12.25 -12.78 -4.95
C LEU A 114 13.18 -12.04 -5.93
N ASP A 115 14.47 -11.93 -5.61
CA ASP A 115 15.46 -11.34 -6.53
C ASP A 115 15.62 -12.15 -7.82
N LEU A 116 15.58 -13.48 -7.73
CA LEU A 116 15.59 -14.34 -8.90
C LEU A 116 14.38 -14.12 -9.79
N ALA A 117 13.17 -14.06 -9.21
CA ALA A 117 11.93 -13.77 -9.93
C ALA A 117 11.96 -12.37 -10.58
N ARG A 118 12.47 -11.35 -9.86
CA ARG A 118 12.69 -10.00 -10.39
C ARG A 118 13.53 -10.02 -11.68
N ARG A 119 14.66 -10.69 -11.65
CA ARG A 119 15.57 -10.78 -12.82
C ARG A 119 14.94 -11.51 -13.99
N ARG A 120 14.18 -12.57 -13.71
CA ARG A 120 13.59 -13.42 -14.73
C ARG A 120 12.40 -12.75 -15.43
N PHE A 121 11.53 -12.05 -14.69
CA PHE A 121 10.27 -11.53 -15.21
C PHE A 121 10.21 -10.00 -15.29
N GLY A 122 11.26 -9.29 -14.86
CA GLY A 122 11.32 -7.83 -14.93
C GLY A 122 10.38 -7.09 -13.96
N LEU A 123 9.82 -7.78 -12.96
CA LEU A 123 8.88 -7.23 -12.00
C LEU A 123 9.60 -6.43 -10.90
N ALA A 124 8.99 -5.34 -10.42
CA ALA A 124 9.40 -4.74 -9.16
C ALA A 124 8.98 -5.63 -7.98
N ILE A 125 9.72 -5.57 -6.87
CA ILE A 125 9.48 -6.42 -5.70
C ILE A 125 8.90 -5.59 -4.56
N VAL A 126 7.77 -6.04 -4.00
CA VAL A 126 7.28 -5.57 -2.69
C VAL A 126 7.30 -6.73 -1.68
N THR A 127 7.99 -6.54 -0.58
CA THR A 127 8.06 -7.51 0.53
C THR A 127 8.12 -6.80 1.88
N GLU A 128 7.67 -7.49 2.94
CA GLU A 128 7.44 -6.90 4.26
C GLU A 128 8.71 -6.96 5.14
N ALA A 129 9.03 -5.83 5.78
CA ALA A 129 9.95 -5.76 6.91
C ALA A 129 9.15 -5.78 8.22
N MET A 130 9.59 -6.59 9.20
CA MET A 130 8.89 -6.76 10.47
C MET A 130 9.55 -6.01 11.63
N ASP A 131 10.85 -5.77 11.55
CA ASP A 131 11.70 -5.12 12.53
C ASP A 131 12.85 -4.37 11.83
N GLU A 132 13.70 -3.69 12.61
CA GLU A 132 14.79 -2.87 12.07
C GLU A 132 15.89 -3.73 11.41
N ASP A 133 16.20 -4.90 11.96
CA ASP A 133 17.18 -5.80 11.38
C ASP A 133 16.69 -6.41 10.07
N GLY A 134 15.42 -6.79 10.03
CA GLY A 134 14.73 -7.26 8.83
C GLY A 134 14.63 -6.17 7.76
N LEU A 135 14.44 -4.91 8.17
CA LEU A 135 14.36 -3.78 7.27
C LEU A 135 15.62 -3.62 6.42
N ALA A 136 16.80 -3.72 7.03
CA ALA A 136 18.06 -3.61 6.32
C ALA A 136 18.19 -4.69 5.22
N ARG A 137 17.88 -5.95 5.55
CA ARG A 137 17.92 -7.07 4.61
C ARG A 137 16.86 -6.96 3.50
N VAL A 138 15.66 -6.54 3.86
CA VAL A 138 14.56 -6.34 2.89
C VAL A 138 14.92 -5.22 1.93
N ALA A 139 15.49 -4.11 2.39
CA ALA A 139 15.85 -2.96 1.58
C ALA A 139 16.93 -3.25 0.52
N GLU A 140 17.73 -4.31 0.69
CA GLU A 140 18.69 -4.75 -0.33
C GLU A 140 17.99 -5.33 -1.58
N VAL A 141 16.83 -5.96 -1.38
CA VAL A 141 16.11 -6.68 -2.44
C VAL A 141 14.85 -5.92 -2.90
N ALA A 142 14.06 -5.39 -1.98
CA ALA A 142 12.79 -4.75 -2.31
C ALA A 142 12.97 -3.47 -3.12
N ASP A 143 12.12 -3.27 -4.12
CA ASP A 143 11.93 -1.99 -4.81
C ASP A 143 10.88 -1.13 -4.07
N LEU A 144 10.03 -1.76 -3.25
CA LEU A 144 9.03 -1.16 -2.37
C LEU A 144 8.99 -1.96 -1.06
N VAL A 145 9.41 -1.34 0.05
CA VAL A 145 9.42 -1.98 1.36
C VAL A 145 8.06 -1.86 2.01
N GLN A 146 7.40 -2.97 2.31
CA GLN A 146 6.12 -2.95 3.01
C GLN A 146 6.32 -2.91 4.52
N ILE A 147 5.61 -1.98 5.17
CA ILE A 147 5.39 -1.98 6.63
C ILE A 147 3.97 -2.47 6.87
N GLY A 148 3.85 -3.62 7.54
CA GLY A 148 2.57 -4.28 7.79
C GLY A 148 1.66 -3.50 8.74
N ALA A 149 0.35 -3.75 8.67
CA ALA A 149 -0.65 -3.07 9.49
C ALA A 149 -0.40 -3.19 11.01
N ARG A 150 0.18 -4.31 11.47
CA ARG A 150 0.56 -4.50 12.89
C ARG A 150 1.71 -3.59 13.33
N ASN A 151 2.52 -3.11 12.38
CA ASN A 151 3.68 -2.25 12.61
C ASN A 151 3.41 -0.78 12.25
N MET A 152 2.17 -0.40 11.93
CA MET A 152 1.84 1.01 11.62
C MET A 152 2.18 1.95 12.78
N GLN A 153 2.09 1.48 14.01
CA GLN A 153 2.43 2.24 15.23
C GLN A 153 3.79 1.83 15.85
N ASN A 154 4.60 1.06 15.13
CA ASN A 154 5.97 0.78 15.53
C ASN A 154 6.87 1.95 15.12
N TYR A 155 6.85 3.02 15.91
CA TYR A 155 7.55 4.26 15.59
C TYR A 155 9.07 4.10 15.49
N SER A 156 9.67 3.10 16.14
CA SER A 156 11.09 2.76 15.95
C SER A 156 11.35 2.29 14.52
N LEU A 157 10.55 1.33 14.05
CA LEU A 157 10.62 0.81 12.68
C LEU A 157 10.30 1.91 11.64
N LEU A 158 9.32 2.79 11.91
CA LEU A 158 8.98 3.89 11.02
C LEU A 158 10.14 4.90 10.90
N ARG A 159 10.81 5.25 12.01
CA ARG A 159 12.01 6.10 11.97
C ARG A 159 13.16 5.43 11.21
N ALA A 160 13.33 4.12 11.36
CA ALA A 160 14.31 3.38 10.58
C ALA A 160 13.96 3.36 9.07
N ALA A 161 12.68 3.14 8.74
CA ALA A 161 12.16 3.20 7.36
C ALA A 161 12.32 4.60 6.72
N GLY A 162 12.30 5.65 7.52
CA GLY A 162 12.59 7.02 7.07
C GLY A 162 14.05 7.24 6.64
N ARG A 163 14.98 6.38 7.04
CA ARG A 163 16.42 6.53 6.74
C ARG A 163 16.89 5.67 5.56
N ILE A 164 16.07 4.72 5.12
CA ILE A 164 16.43 3.90 3.95
C ILE A 164 16.15 4.67 2.65
N ARG A 165 16.86 4.30 1.58
CA ARG A 165 16.68 4.86 0.22
C ARG A 165 15.80 3.96 -0.65
N ARG A 166 14.73 3.42 -0.06
CA ARG A 166 13.75 2.59 -0.77
C ARG A 166 12.36 3.11 -0.48
N PRO A 167 11.48 3.17 -1.48
CA PRO A 167 10.08 3.47 -1.28
C PRO A 167 9.44 2.59 -0.20
N VAL A 168 8.50 3.15 0.55
CA VAL A 168 7.81 2.48 1.66
C VAL A 168 6.32 2.40 1.37
N LEU A 169 5.73 1.20 1.46
CA LEU A 169 4.30 0.95 1.44
C LEU A 169 3.80 0.77 2.88
N LEU A 170 3.12 1.77 3.42
CA LEU A 170 2.61 1.76 4.79
C LEU A 170 1.16 1.28 4.83
N LYS A 171 0.93 0.07 5.36
CA LYS A 171 -0.41 -0.48 5.53
C LYS A 171 -1.12 0.13 6.73
N ARG A 172 -2.39 0.53 6.54
CA ARG A 172 -3.27 1.05 7.60
C ARG A 172 -3.47 0.03 8.70
N GLY A 173 -3.37 0.46 9.95
CA GLY A 173 -3.68 -0.33 11.13
C GLY A 173 -5.17 -0.71 11.19
N LEU A 174 -5.46 -1.86 11.81
CA LEU A 174 -6.82 -2.44 11.82
C LEU A 174 -7.88 -1.57 12.51
N SER A 175 -7.47 -0.66 13.40
CA SER A 175 -8.36 0.24 14.14
C SER A 175 -7.88 1.70 14.04
N ALA A 176 -7.05 2.00 13.02
CA ALA A 176 -6.46 3.31 12.85
C ALA A 176 -7.41 4.27 12.13
N THR A 177 -7.50 5.49 12.65
CA THR A 177 -8.11 6.62 11.94
C THR A 177 -7.24 7.03 10.74
N LEU A 178 -7.77 7.86 9.84
CA LEU A 178 -6.98 8.40 8.72
C LEU A 178 -5.86 9.32 9.23
N GLU A 179 -6.14 10.10 10.28
CA GLU A 179 -5.14 10.97 10.90
C GLU A 179 -3.97 10.17 11.49
N GLU A 180 -4.24 9.12 12.26
CA GLU A 180 -3.19 8.24 12.79
C GLU A 180 -2.35 7.58 11.69
N TRP A 181 -2.99 7.22 10.57
CA TRP A 181 -2.30 6.65 9.43
C TRP A 181 -1.39 7.67 8.72
N LEU A 182 -1.87 8.91 8.53
CA LEU A 182 -1.07 10.00 7.96
C LEU A 182 0.05 10.45 8.91
N LEU A 183 -0.18 10.48 10.23
CA LEU A 183 0.86 10.70 11.23
C LEU A 183 1.94 9.60 11.22
N ALA A 184 1.55 8.35 10.99
CA ALA A 184 2.52 7.26 10.82
C ALA A 184 3.37 7.45 9.54
N ALA A 185 2.76 7.90 8.43
CA ALA A 185 3.51 8.28 7.22
C ALA A 185 4.45 9.46 7.47
N GLU A 186 4.01 10.46 8.25
CA GLU A 186 4.80 11.61 8.65
C GLU A 186 6.12 11.20 9.33
N TYR A 187 6.13 10.14 10.15
CA TYR A 187 7.37 9.62 10.77
C TYR A 187 8.40 9.16 9.73
N VAL A 188 7.94 8.54 8.64
CA VAL A 188 8.82 8.08 7.56
C VAL A 188 9.34 9.27 6.76
N LEU A 189 8.45 10.21 6.40
CA LEU A 189 8.77 11.43 5.68
C LEU A 189 9.76 12.32 6.46
N ALA A 190 9.51 12.53 7.76
CA ALA A 190 10.40 13.30 8.65
C ALA A 190 11.77 12.64 8.82
N GLY A 191 11.89 11.34 8.60
CA GLY A 191 13.16 10.61 8.55
C GLY A 191 13.99 10.90 7.30
N GLY A 192 13.43 11.57 6.29
CA GLY A 192 14.09 11.96 5.03
C GLY A 192 13.71 11.07 3.83
N ASN A 193 12.81 10.09 3.99
CA ASN A 193 12.33 9.26 2.91
C ASN A 193 11.01 9.83 2.35
N ALA A 194 11.08 10.51 1.21
CA ALA A 194 9.93 11.13 0.56
C ALA A 194 9.03 10.14 -0.21
N ASP A 195 9.52 8.93 -0.47
CA ASP A 195 8.85 7.91 -1.30
C ASP A 195 7.94 7.02 -0.43
N VAL A 196 6.83 7.58 0.04
CA VAL A 196 5.86 6.86 0.89
C VAL A 196 4.54 6.69 0.13
N ALA A 197 4.06 5.45 0.06
CA ALA A 197 2.73 5.08 -0.42
C ALA A 197 1.91 4.51 0.74
N LEU A 198 0.62 4.77 0.72
CA LEU A 198 -0.35 4.30 1.69
C LEU A 198 -1.06 3.05 1.17
N CYS A 199 -1.44 2.10 2.06
CA CYS A 199 -2.19 0.92 1.66
C CYS A 199 -3.40 0.67 2.58
N GLU A 200 -4.60 0.91 2.05
CA GLU A 200 -5.85 0.48 2.70
C GLU A 200 -5.99 -1.04 2.57
N ARG A 201 -6.27 -1.73 3.68
CA ARG A 201 -6.34 -3.20 3.74
C ARG A 201 -7.48 -3.74 4.62
N GLY A 202 -8.45 -2.88 4.90
CA GLY A 202 -9.57 -3.17 5.75
C GLY A 202 -9.33 -2.84 7.24
N ILE A 203 -10.38 -2.41 7.89
CA ILE A 203 -10.44 -2.06 9.31
C ILE A 203 -11.37 -3.02 10.04
N ARG A 204 -11.17 -3.18 11.35
CA ARG A 204 -12.10 -3.90 12.21
C ARG A 204 -13.38 -3.11 12.41
N THR A 205 -14.50 -3.78 12.18
CA THR A 205 -15.84 -3.26 12.45
C THR A 205 -16.65 -4.35 13.14
N PHE A 206 -17.93 -4.12 13.30
CA PHE A 206 -18.88 -5.12 13.80
C PHE A 206 -19.27 -6.18 12.76
N ALA A 207 -18.97 -5.98 11.47
CA ALA A 207 -19.23 -6.94 10.41
C ALA A 207 -18.38 -8.21 10.62
N ARG A 208 -18.99 -9.38 10.48
CA ARG A 208 -18.36 -10.70 10.71
C ARG A 208 -18.25 -11.55 9.45
N GLU A 209 -18.88 -11.11 8.37
CA GLU A 209 -18.97 -11.80 7.09
C GLU A 209 -17.66 -11.72 6.28
N THR A 210 -16.82 -10.77 6.63
CA THR A 210 -15.49 -10.58 6.05
C THR A 210 -14.43 -10.52 7.16
N ARG A 211 -13.18 -10.79 6.82
CA ARG A 211 -12.06 -10.71 7.76
C ARG A 211 -11.90 -9.30 8.35
N ASN A 212 -12.07 -8.29 7.51
CA ASN A 212 -12.13 -6.87 7.86
C ASN A 212 -13.07 -6.16 6.88
N THR A 213 -13.58 -5.00 7.24
CA THR A 213 -14.34 -4.14 6.33
C THR A 213 -13.38 -3.31 5.49
N LEU A 214 -13.41 -3.47 4.16
CA LEU A 214 -12.65 -2.62 3.26
C LEU A 214 -13.26 -1.22 3.22
N ASP A 215 -12.54 -0.23 3.72
CA ASP A 215 -12.97 1.17 3.76
C ASP A 215 -12.57 1.87 2.46
N LEU A 216 -13.34 1.67 1.40
CA LEU A 216 -13.08 2.32 0.11
C LEU A 216 -13.32 3.82 0.14
N SER A 217 -14.12 4.33 1.06
CA SER A 217 -14.33 5.77 1.23
C SER A 217 -13.05 6.49 1.69
N SER A 218 -12.16 5.76 2.36
CA SER A 218 -10.86 6.30 2.76
C SER A 218 -9.97 6.67 1.57
N VAL A 219 -10.12 6.03 0.40
CA VAL A 219 -9.29 6.30 -0.77
C VAL A 219 -9.46 7.74 -1.27
N PRO A 220 -10.66 8.20 -1.68
CA PRO A 220 -10.84 9.60 -2.09
C PRO A 220 -10.61 10.57 -0.94
N LEU A 221 -10.96 10.24 0.32
CA LEU A 221 -10.72 11.11 1.47
C LEU A 221 -9.23 11.35 1.70
N VAL A 222 -8.41 10.31 1.70
CA VAL A 222 -6.96 10.46 1.84
C VAL A 222 -6.39 11.30 0.69
N LYS A 223 -6.86 11.11 -0.54
CA LYS A 223 -6.42 11.92 -1.68
C LYS A 223 -6.82 13.41 -1.60
N THR A 224 -7.80 13.77 -0.79
CA THR A 224 -8.08 15.19 -0.47
C THR A 224 -7.18 15.74 0.63
N LEU A 225 -6.71 14.90 1.55
CA LEU A 225 -5.89 15.28 2.69
C LEU A 225 -4.39 15.22 2.40
N SER A 226 -3.98 14.30 1.53
CA SER A 226 -2.58 13.95 1.29
C SER A 226 -2.27 13.84 -0.21
N HIS A 227 -1.02 14.11 -0.56
CA HIS A 227 -0.47 13.94 -1.89
C HIS A 227 0.09 12.52 -2.13
N LEU A 228 0.14 11.68 -1.10
CA LEU A 228 0.74 10.34 -1.16
C LEU A 228 -0.14 9.38 -1.97
N PRO A 229 0.45 8.49 -2.79
CA PRO A 229 -0.31 7.50 -3.53
C PRO A 229 -0.96 6.47 -2.62
N VAL A 230 -2.15 5.98 -3.01
CA VAL A 230 -2.96 5.05 -2.24
C VAL A 230 -3.11 3.72 -2.98
N VAL A 231 -2.65 2.64 -2.38
CA VAL A 231 -2.84 1.26 -2.81
C VAL A 231 -3.99 0.65 -2.00
N VAL A 232 -4.73 -0.27 -2.60
CA VAL A 232 -5.76 -1.05 -1.90
C VAL A 232 -5.43 -2.54 -1.95
N ASP A 233 -5.55 -3.20 -0.81
CA ASP A 233 -5.36 -4.64 -0.63
C ASP A 233 -6.70 -5.32 -0.28
N PRO A 234 -7.48 -5.74 -1.28
CA PRO A 234 -8.77 -6.37 -1.06
C PRO A 234 -8.63 -7.79 -0.49
N SER A 235 -7.52 -8.48 -0.73
CA SER A 235 -7.29 -9.83 -0.23
C SER A 235 -7.27 -9.88 1.29
N HIS A 236 -6.46 -9.02 1.93
CA HIS A 236 -6.40 -8.94 3.39
C HIS A 236 -7.61 -8.25 4.02
N ALA A 237 -8.34 -7.44 3.27
CA ALA A 237 -9.58 -6.85 3.74
C ALA A 237 -10.69 -7.88 3.82
N THR A 238 -11.03 -8.51 2.70
CA THR A 238 -12.17 -9.42 2.62
C THR A 238 -11.92 -10.78 3.25
N GLY A 239 -10.68 -11.30 3.13
CA GLY A 239 -10.29 -12.60 3.68
C GLY A 239 -10.87 -13.79 2.91
N THR A 240 -11.53 -13.57 1.77
CA THR A 240 -12.17 -14.60 0.97
C THR A 240 -12.13 -14.25 -0.51
N TRP A 241 -11.66 -15.22 -1.33
CA TRP A 241 -11.35 -15.00 -2.75
C TRP A 241 -12.53 -14.49 -3.61
N PRO A 242 -13.82 -14.89 -3.38
CA PRO A 242 -14.91 -14.41 -4.24
C PRO A 242 -15.12 -12.90 -4.18
N LEU A 243 -14.71 -12.26 -3.08
CA LEU A 243 -14.85 -10.82 -2.89
C LEU A 243 -13.64 -10.03 -3.38
N VAL A 244 -12.49 -10.67 -3.63
CA VAL A 244 -11.25 -9.97 -4.00
C VAL A 244 -11.41 -9.22 -5.33
N ALA A 245 -11.87 -9.90 -6.38
CA ALA A 245 -12.01 -9.28 -7.70
C ALA A 245 -13.06 -8.14 -7.75
N PRO A 246 -14.28 -8.28 -7.18
CA PRO A 246 -15.22 -7.16 -7.05
C PRO A 246 -14.62 -5.96 -6.33
N MET A 247 -13.95 -6.18 -5.19
CA MET A 247 -13.37 -5.09 -4.39
C MET A 247 -12.14 -4.46 -5.04
N ALA A 248 -11.34 -5.24 -5.79
CA ALA A 248 -10.25 -4.71 -6.60
C ALA A 248 -10.76 -3.73 -7.67
N ARG A 249 -11.81 -4.09 -8.39
CA ARG A 249 -12.46 -3.20 -9.37
C ARG A 249 -13.03 -1.95 -8.72
N ALA A 250 -13.72 -2.09 -7.59
CA ALA A 250 -14.26 -0.96 -6.84
C ALA A 250 -13.16 -0.04 -6.31
N ALA A 251 -12.00 -0.57 -5.91
CA ALA A 251 -10.84 0.22 -5.49
C ALA A 251 -10.30 1.11 -6.63
N VAL A 252 -10.17 0.56 -7.84
CA VAL A 252 -9.76 1.34 -9.03
C VAL A 252 -10.79 2.42 -9.33
N ALA A 253 -12.09 2.11 -9.28
CA ALA A 253 -13.17 3.06 -9.47
C ALA A 253 -13.18 4.17 -8.40
N ALA A 254 -12.78 3.85 -7.15
CA ALA A 254 -12.64 4.82 -6.06
C ALA A 254 -11.39 5.72 -6.18
N GLY A 255 -10.50 5.47 -7.15
CA GLY A 255 -9.31 6.29 -7.42
C GLY A 255 -8.01 5.76 -6.82
N ALA A 256 -7.92 4.47 -6.46
CA ALA A 256 -6.68 3.87 -5.99
C ALA A 256 -5.58 3.94 -7.06
N ASP A 257 -4.33 4.17 -6.63
CA ASP A 257 -3.14 4.23 -7.50
C ASP A 257 -2.54 2.85 -7.76
N GLY A 258 -2.96 1.85 -6.99
CA GLY A 258 -2.59 0.46 -7.19
C GLY A 258 -3.52 -0.50 -6.46
N VAL A 259 -3.53 -1.74 -6.93
CA VAL A 259 -4.25 -2.85 -6.29
C VAL A 259 -3.26 -3.97 -5.99
N LEU A 260 -3.22 -4.43 -4.75
CA LEU A 260 -2.34 -5.48 -4.27
C LEU A 260 -3.15 -6.74 -3.97
N VAL A 261 -2.94 -7.80 -4.75
CA VAL A 261 -3.76 -9.02 -4.73
C VAL A 261 -2.91 -10.24 -4.38
N GLU A 262 -3.42 -11.09 -3.51
CA GLU A 262 -2.81 -12.39 -3.24
C GLU A 262 -3.27 -13.42 -4.27
N ILE A 263 -2.29 -14.12 -4.85
CA ILE A 263 -2.50 -15.19 -5.81
C ILE A 263 -1.67 -16.42 -5.44
N HIS A 264 -2.19 -17.59 -5.76
CA HIS A 264 -1.49 -18.84 -5.51
C HIS A 264 -1.82 -19.86 -6.62
N PRO A 265 -0.84 -20.68 -7.11
CA PRO A 265 -1.14 -21.70 -8.12
C PRO A 265 -2.17 -22.71 -7.63
N GLU A 266 -2.12 -23.07 -6.35
CA GLU A 266 -3.04 -23.98 -5.68
C GLU A 266 -3.48 -23.41 -4.33
N PRO A 267 -4.48 -22.49 -4.27
CA PRO A 267 -4.87 -21.79 -3.03
C PRO A 267 -5.21 -22.73 -1.86
N GLY A 268 -5.74 -23.92 -2.15
CA GLY A 268 -6.05 -24.92 -1.12
C GLY A 268 -4.82 -25.55 -0.45
N GLN A 269 -3.63 -25.41 -1.04
CA GLN A 269 -2.36 -25.94 -0.54
C GLN A 269 -1.50 -24.85 0.13
N ALA A 270 -1.93 -23.59 0.05
CA ALA A 270 -1.14 -22.46 0.53
C ALA A 270 -0.84 -22.60 2.04
N LEU A 271 0.42 -22.38 2.43
CA LEU A 271 0.86 -22.38 3.82
C LEU A 271 0.39 -21.11 4.57
N SER A 272 -0.05 -20.10 3.83
CA SER A 272 -0.55 -18.83 4.38
C SER A 272 -1.68 -18.26 3.54
N ASP A 273 -2.78 -17.89 4.20
CA ASP A 273 -3.90 -17.08 3.66
C ASP A 273 -4.53 -17.64 2.34
N GLY A 274 -4.55 -18.97 2.17
CA GLY A 274 -5.15 -19.64 1.01
C GLY A 274 -6.59 -19.21 0.70
N PRO A 275 -7.50 -19.12 1.69
CA PRO A 275 -8.90 -18.74 1.45
C PRO A 275 -9.11 -17.38 0.78
N GLN A 276 -8.16 -16.46 0.88
CA GLN A 276 -8.23 -15.12 0.26
C GLN A 276 -7.41 -14.98 -1.02
N SER A 277 -6.64 -16.00 -1.39
CA SER A 277 -5.82 -16.01 -2.59
C SER A 277 -6.65 -16.36 -3.83
N LEU A 278 -6.50 -15.59 -4.90
CA LEU A 278 -7.03 -15.96 -6.21
C LEU A 278 -6.16 -17.08 -6.80
N SER A 279 -6.76 -17.96 -7.58
CA SER A 279 -6.01 -18.82 -8.49
C SER A 279 -5.41 -17.99 -9.64
N LEU A 280 -4.41 -18.53 -10.34
CA LEU A 280 -3.78 -17.80 -11.45
C LEU A 280 -4.77 -17.43 -12.58
N PRO A 281 -5.73 -18.32 -12.98
CA PRO A 281 -6.78 -17.96 -13.94
C PRO A 281 -7.69 -16.83 -13.43
N GLN A 282 -8.13 -16.87 -12.18
CA GLN A 282 -8.98 -15.81 -11.60
C GLN A 282 -8.26 -14.45 -11.56
N PHE A 283 -6.94 -14.45 -11.33
CA PHE A 283 -6.15 -13.24 -11.40
C PHE A 283 -6.06 -12.69 -12.83
N ALA A 284 -5.87 -13.54 -13.82
CA ALA A 284 -5.88 -13.15 -15.23
C ALA A 284 -7.24 -12.55 -15.65
N GLU A 285 -8.36 -13.14 -15.22
CA GLU A 285 -9.70 -12.60 -15.43
C GLU A 285 -9.88 -11.21 -14.78
N LEU A 286 -9.42 -11.04 -13.55
CA LEU A 286 -9.43 -9.74 -12.88
C LEU A 286 -8.62 -8.72 -13.69
N ALA A 287 -7.39 -9.04 -14.03
CA ALA A 287 -6.48 -8.15 -14.77
C ALA A 287 -7.08 -7.69 -16.11
N ALA A 288 -7.76 -8.59 -16.84
CA ALA A 288 -8.42 -8.27 -18.11
C ALA A 288 -9.56 -7.23 -17.95
N THR A 289 -10.17 -7.14 -16.77
CA THR A 289 -11.29 -6.20 -16.51
C THR A 289 -10.83 -4.82 -16.02
N LEU A 290 -9.66 -4.72 -15.38
CA LEU A 290 -9.20 -3.48 -14.77
C LEU A 290 -9.02 -2.31 -15.77
N PRO A 291 -8.51 -2.52 -17.01
CA PRO A 291 -8.36 -1.42 -17.97
C PRO A 291 -9.70 -0.75 -18.35
N LEU A 292 -10.80 -1.48 -18.31
CA LEU A 292 -12.14 -0.92 -18.57
C LEU A 292 -12.55 0.05 -17.45
N ILE A 293 -12.33 -0.36 -16.21
CA ILE A 293 -12.67 0.45 -15.03
C ILE A 293 -11.74 1.66 -14.94
N ALA A 294 -10.43 1.47 -15.13
CA ALA A 294 -9.47 2.56 -15.09
C ALA A 294 -9.80 3.65 -16.13
N ARG A 295 -10.10 3.26 -17.38
CA ARG A 295 -10.51 4.21 -18.42
C ARG A 295 -11.78 4.97 -18.06
N ALA A 296 -12.76 4.33 -17.40
CA ALA A 296 -14.00 4.97 -16.98
C ALA A 296 -13.76 6.11 -15.96
N VAL A 297 -12.64 6.06 -15.23
CA VAL A 297 -12.21 7.10 -14.26
C VAL A 297 -10.99 7.92 -14.76
N GLY A 298 -10.71 7.89 -16.06
CA GLY A 298 -9.65 8.69 -16.69
C GLY A 298 -8.22 8.19 -16.43
N ARG A 299 -8.05 6.91 -16.05
CA ARG A 299 -6.77 6.27 -15.73
C ARG A 299 -6.43 5.15 -16.72
N ASP A 300 -5.18 4.65 -16.66
CA ASP A 300 -4.69 3.48 -17.39
C ASP A 300 -4.28 2.38 -16.41
N VAL A 301 -4.05 1.15 -16.87
CA VAL A 301 -3.49 0.02 -16.08
C VAL A 301 -2.24 -0.52 -16.74
#